data_ae0cedcad33011ccc8c7c34d58178bb4
#
_entry.id   ae0cedcad33011ccc8c7c34d58178bb4
#
_cell.length_a   1.000
_cell.length_b   1.000
_cell.length_c   1.000
_cell.angle_alpha   90.00
_cell.angle_beta   90.00
_cell.angle_gamma   90.00
#
_symmetry.space_group_name_H-M   'P 1'
#
loop_
_entity.id
_entity.type
_entity.pdbx_description
1 polymer ?
#
loop_
_entity_poly.entity_id
_entity_poly.type
_entity_poly.pdbx_seq_one_letter_code
_entity_poly.pdbx_strand_id
1 'polypeptide(L)'
;YISGNPTLVDNNTLVNCQKVEYSDDFVYITTEGVPSYPTGPFLDNNPSNAEGQNAIFKIPLEPQENTGVKTKTRGGNIGVFINGVALFDYRDGVAWDDSMNRLCGGPGNPQCSGNFNQMDWTRDAILAEMGGFDCSKGHPAQGNYHHHQNPSS
;
A
#
# COMPACT_ATOMS: atom_id res chain seq x y z
N TYR A 1 -8.35 -17.48 3.69
CA TYR A 1 -9.54 -16.62 3.74
C TYR A 1 -10.65 -17.30 4.52
N ILE A 2 -11.15 -16.61 5.52
CA ILE A 2 -12.33 -17.02 6.30
C ILE A 2 -13.35 -15.89 6.18
N SER A 3 -14.49 -16.16 5.56
CA SER A 3 -15.53 -15.15 5.38
C SER A 3 -16.06 -14.65 6.73
N GLY A 4 -16.12 -13.33 6.89
CA GLY A 4 -16.62 -12.71 8.12
C GLY A 4 -15.74 -13.01 9.33
N ASN A 5 -14.41 -13.11 9.16
CA ASN A 5 -13.48 -13.36 10.27
C ASN A 5 -13.74 -12.39 11.43
N PRO A 6 -14.17 -12.86 12.61
CA PRO A 6 -14.55 -12.01 13.74
C PRO A 6 -13.35 -11.58 14.60
N THR A 7 -12.13 -11.95 14.22
CA THR A 7 -10.93 -11.60 15.01
C THR A 7 -10.73 -10.09 14.98
N LEU A 8 -10.55 -9.52 16.16
CA LEU A 8 -10.28 -8.09 16.35
C LEU A 8 -8.84 -7.90 16.87
N VAL A 9 -8.24 -6.79 16.51
CA VAL A 9 -7.01 -6.30 17.12
C VAL A 9 -7.32 -5.23 18.17
N ASP A 10 -6.33 -4.75 18.90
CA ASP A 10 -6.46 -3.90 20.09
C ASP A 10 -7.36 -2.67 19.92
N ASN A 11 -7.50 -2.15 18.71
CA ASN A 11 -8.36 -1.01 18.40
C ASN A 11 -9.79 -1.40 17.95
N ASN A 12 -10.22 -2.63 18.18
CA ASN A 12 -11.49 -3.20 17.71
C ASN A 12 -11.65 -3.24 16.18
N THR A 13 -10.55 -3.21 15.44
CA THR A 13 -10.57 -3.35 13.99
C THR A 13 -10.59 -4.83 13.60
N LEU A 14 -11.50 -5.19 12.71
CA LEU A 14 -11.52 -6.53 12.12
C LEU A 14 -10.24 -6.77 11.31
N VAL A 15 -9.69 -7.95 11.40
CA VAL A 15 -8.47 -8.32 10.69
C VAL A 15 -8.72 -9.15 9.45
N ASN A 16 -7.79 -9.11 8.52
CA ASN A 16 -7.76 -9.88 7.29
C ASN A 16 -8.91 -9.52 6.32
N CYS A 17 -9.02 -10.33 5.28
CA CYS A 17 -10.08 -10.23 4.30
C CYS A 17 -11.42 -10.63 4.92
N GLN A 18 -12.42 -9.77 4.84
CA GLN A 18 -13.75 -9.98 5.43
C GLN A 18 -14.72 -10.64 4.48
N LYS A 19 -14.67 -10.29 3.19
CA LYS A 19 -15.61 -10.77 2.20
C LYS A 19 -14.96 -10.88 0.83
N VAL A 20 -15.34 -11.91 0.08
CA VAL A 20 -15.00 -12.04 -1.34
C VAL A 20 -16.29 -12.27 -2.12
N GLU A 21 -16.52 -11.41 -3.09
CA GLU A 21 -17.68 -11.46 -3.96
C GLU A 21 -17.25 -11.49 -5.42
N TYR A 22 -18.10 -12.03 -6.27
CA TYR A 22 -17.83 -12.18 -7.69
C TYR A 22 -18.94 -11.55 -8.52
N SER A 23 -18.59 -10.94 -9.62
CA SER A 23 -19.46 -10.71 -10.76
C SER A 23 -18.97 -11.55 -11.94
N ASP A 24 -19.55 -11.37 -13.12
CA ASP A 24 -19.12 -12.09 -14.33
C ASP A 24 -17.68 -11.75 -14.72
N ASP A 25 -17.22 -10.53 -14.42
CA ASP A 25 -15.93 -10.02 -14.87
C ASP A 25 -14.92 -9.77 -13.75
N PHE A 26 -15.36 -9.64 -12.49
CA PHE A 26 -14.52 -9.16 -11.39
C PHE A 26 -14.70 -9.95 -10.10
N VAL A 27 -13.63 -10.00 -9.31
CA VAL A 27 -13.67 -10.32 -7.90
C VAL A 27 -13.57 -9.02 -7.08
N TYR A 28 -14.35 -8.95 -5.99
CA TYR A 28 -14.35 -7.85 -5.03
C TYR A 28 -13.91 -8.37 -3.67
N ILE A 29 -12.88 -7.75 -3.09
CA ILE A 29 -12.31 -8.14 -1.82
C ILE A 29 -12.54 -7.02 -0.83
N THR A 30 -13.42 -7.26 0.16
CA THR A 30 -13.68 -6.33 1.27
C THR A 30 -12.73 -6.64 2.41
N THR A 31 -12.02 -5.65 2.92
CA THR A 31 -11.03 -5.78 3.99
C THR A 31 -10.87 -4.49 4.78
N GLU A 32 -10.50 -4.63 6.04
CA GLU A 32 -10.02 -3.49 6.83
C GLU A 32 -8.54 -3.18 6.58
N GLY A 33 -7.82 -4.01 5.83
CA GLY A 33 -6.41 -3.80 5.52
C GLY A 33 -5.46 -4.04 6.69
N VAL A 34 -5.97 -4.57 7.81
CA VAL A 34 -5.18 -4.87 9.01
C VAL A 34 -4.93 -6.37 9.11
N PRO A 35 -3.67 -6.82 9.27
CA PRO A 35 -3.36 -8.24 9.39
C PRO A 35 -3.71 -8.80 10.78
N SER A 36 -3.76 -10.14 10.90
CA SER A 36 -3.98 -10.82 12.17
C SER A 36 -2.71 -11.03 13.01
N TYR A 37 -1.56 -10.69 12.48
CA TYR A 37 -0.30 -10.70 13.22
C TYR A 37 -0.03 -9.31 13.85
N PRO A 38 0.80 -9.23 14.90
CA PRO A 38 1.17 -7.95 15.50
C PRO A 38 1.84 -7.02 14.49
N THR A 39 1.43 -5.76 14.48
CA THR A 39 2.03 -4.70 13.67
C THR A 39 2.88 -3.77 14.54
N GLY A 40 3.92 -3.19 13.96
CA GLY A 40 4.85 -2.34 14.70
C GLY A 40 5.89 -3.13 15.52
N PRO A 41 6.71 -2.43 16.36
CA PRO A 41 6.78 -0.96 16.43
C PRO A 41 7.35 -0.35 15.16
N PHE A 42 6.89 0.84 14.81
CA PHE A 42 7.38 1.62 13.67
C PHE A 42 8.44 2.61 14.18
N LEU A 43 9.71 2.44 13.78
CA LEU A 43 10.86 3.11 14.41
C LEU A 43 11.29 4.40 13.70
N ASP A 44 10.53 4.87 12.74
CA ASP A 44 10.78 6.08 11.96
C ASP A 44 10.08 7.36 12.52
N ASN A 45 9.55 7.28 13.74
CA ASN A 45 8.70 8.29 14.36
C ASN A 45 7.38 8.55 13.61
N ASN A 46 6.94 7.62 12.77
CA ASN A 46 5.62 7.69 12.16
C ASN A 46 4.55 7.59 13.27
N PRO A 47 3.68 8.60 13.44
CA PRO A 47 2.65 8.58 14.46
C PRO A 47 1.47 7.65 14.12
N SER A 48 1.43 7.12 12.88
CA SER A 48 0.32 6.31 12.42
C SER A 48 0.41 4.89 12.98
N ASN A 49 -0.74 4.35 13.37
CA ASN A 49 -0.93 2.93 13.65
C ASN A 49 -1.71 2.29 12.49
N ALA A 50 -1.74 0.97 12.43
CA ALA A 50 -2.63 0.27 11.51
C ALA A 50 -4.08 0.50 11.94
N GLU A 51 -4.90 1.02 11.03
CA GLU A 51 -6.30 1.36 11.26
C GLU A 51 -7.18 0.76 10.16
N GLY A 52 -8.45 0.47 10.48
CA GLY A 52 -9.41 -0.04 9.51
C GLY A 52 -9.62 0.91 8.34
N GLN A 53 -9.52 0.39 7.12
CA GLN A 53 -9.63 1.16 5.89
C GLN A 53 -11.00 1.04 5.23
N ASN A 54 -11.82 0.05 5.62
CA ASN A 54 -13.09 -0.26 4.96
C ASN A 54 -12.93 -0.30 3.43
N ALA A 55 -11.89 -1.00 2.98
CA ALA A 55 -11.48 -1.02 1.58
C ALA A 55 -12.19 -2.12 0.78
N ILE A 56 -12.43 -1.83 -0.50
CA ILE A 56 -12.88 -2.83 -1.48
C ILE A 56 -11.89 -2.81 -2.65
N PHE A 57 -11.17 -3.92 -2.83
CA PHE A 57 -10.34 -4.13 -4.01
C PHE A 57 -11.17 -4.79 -5.11
N LYS A 58 -11.13 -4.21 -6.32
CA LYS A 58 -11.77 -4.75 -7.51
C LYS A 58 -10.69 -5.25 -8.47
N ILE A 59 -10.71 -6.56 -8.76
CA ILE A 59 -9.68 -7.23 -9.57
C ILE A 59 -10.39 -7.96 -10.72
N PRO A 60 -9.93 -7.82 -11.99
CA PRO A 60 -10.52 -8.59 -13.09
C PRO A 60 -10.26 -10.08 -12.93
N LEU A 61 -11.26 -10.91 -13.25
CA LEU A 61 -11.14 -12.37 -13.24
C LEU A 61 -10.22 -12.84 -14.38
N GLU A 62 -10.26 -12.18 -15.52
CA GLU A 62 -9.44 -12.46 -16.68
C GLU A 62 -8.60 -11.21 -17.04
N PRO A 63 -7.47 -10.98 -16.34
CA PRO A 63 -6.63 -9.84 -16.63
C PRO A 63 -5.97 -9.99 -18.00
N GLN A 64 -5.97 -8.90 -18.78
CA GLN A 64 -5.35 -8.86 -20.09
C GLN A 64 -4.04 -8.07 -20.05
N GLU A 65 -3.00 -8.62 -20.69
CA GLU A 65 -1.76 -7.89 -20.84
C GLU A 65 -1.97 -6.61 -21.69
N ASN A 66 -1.46 -5.50 -21.24
CA ASN A 66 -1.38 -4.30 -22.07
C ASN A 66 -0.26 -4.46 -23.12
N THR A 67 -0.64 -4.80 -24.35
CA THR A 67 0.27 -4.92 -25.50
C THR A 67 0.52 -3.61 -26.23
N GLY A 68 -0.22 -2.54 -25.85
CA GLY A 68 -0.07 -1.20 -26.41
C GLY A 68 0.99 -0.35 -25.71
N VAL A 69 0.78 0.94 -25.72
CA VAL A 69 1.66 1.90 -25.04
C VAL A 69 1.64 1.61 -23.53
N LYS A 70 2.80 1.35 -22.97
CA LYS A 70 2.95 1.10 -21.52
C LYS A 70 2.69 2.40 -20.77
N THR A 71 1.90 2.32 -19.71
CA THR A 71 1.63 3.44 -18.80
C THR A 71 2.36 3.21 -17.48
N LYS A 72 2.87 4.28 -16.89
CA LYS A 72 3.46 4.21 -15.54
C LYS A 72 2.37 3.79 -14.54
N THR A 73 2.69 2.89 -13.63
CA THR A 73 1.81 2.60 -12.50
C THR A 73 1.65 3.87 -11.64
N ARG A 74 0.51 4.00 -11.01
CA ARG A 74 0.29 5.09 -10.04
C ARG A 74 0.86 4.65 -8.69
N GLY A 75 1.36 5.58 -7.91
CA GLY A 75 1.71 5.31 -6.52
C GLY A 75 0.51 4.83 -5.70
N GLY A 76 0.76 4.22 -4.54
CA GLY A 76 -0.28 3.65 -3.67
C GLY A 76 -0.63 2.22 -4.04
N ASN A 77 -1.88 1.82 -3.82
CA ASN A 77 -2.34 0.44 -3.99
C ASN A 77 -2.19 -0.06 -5.41
N ILE A 78 -1.41 -1.13 -5.61
CA ILE A 78 -1.26 -1.87 -6.87
C ILE A 78 -1.73 -3.32 -6.76
N GLY A 79 -2.06 -3.77 -5.55
CA GLY A 79 -2.53 -5.12 -5.28
C GLY A 79 -3.01 -5.28 -3.86
N VAL A 80 -3.41 -6.51 -3.54
CA VAL A 80 -3.83 -6.93 -2.21
C VAL A 80 -3.30 -8.33 -1.92
N PHE A 81 -2.78 -8.54 -0.73
CA PHE A 81 -2.36 -9.87 -0.25
C PHE A 81 -3.56 -10.71 0.18
N ILE A 82 -3.36 -12.03 0.31
CA ILE A 82 -4.42 -12.98 0.68
C ILE A 82 -5.07 -12.64 2.04
N ASN A 83 -4.31 -12.02 2.92
CA ASN A 83 -4.79 -11.52 4.22
C ASN A 83 -5.48 -10.16 4.14
N GLY A 84 -5.71 -9.63 2.95
CA GLY A 84 -6.40 -8.35 2.78
C GLY A 84 -5.54 -7.10 2.96
N VAL A 85 -4.26 -7.25 3.27
CA VAL A 85 -3.33 -6.12 3.39
C VAL A 85 -2.96 -5.60 2.01
N ALA A 86 -2.86 -4.28 1.86
CA ALA A 86 -2.51 -3.64 0.61
C ALA A 86 -1.06 -3.91 0.19
N LEU A 87 -0.85 -4.15 -1.10
CA LEU A 87 0.45 -4.05 -1.74
C LEU A 87 0.54 -2.68 -2.42
N PHE A 88 1.50 -1.89 -1.99
CA PHE A 88 1.79 -0.59 -2.59
C PHE A 88 2.83 -0.70 -3.70
N ASP A 89 2.80 0.26 -4.61
CA ASP A 89 3.86 0.50 -5.59
C ASP A 89 5.22 0.65 -4.88
N TYR A 90 6.30 0.26 -5.53
CA TYR A 90 7.66 0.34 -4.99
C TYR A 90 8.14 1.77 -4.72
N ARG A 91 7.48 2.78 -5.30
CA ARG A 91 7.84 4.18 -5.15
C ARG A 91 7.38 4.73 -3.80
N ASP A 92 8.23 5.49 -3.15
CA ASP A 92 7.83 6.32 -2.02
C ASP A 92 7.28 7.68 -2.49
N GLY A 93 7.01 8.58 -1.55
CA GLY A 93 6.51 9.93 -1.84
C GLY A 93 7.54 10.93 -2.35
N VAL A 94 8.78 10.52 -2.65
CA VAL A 94 9.88 11.42 -3.07
C VAL A 94 10.29 11.15 -4.50
N ALA A 95 10.41 12.23 -5.28
CA ALA A 95 10.89 12.20 -6.66
C ALA A 95 12.03 13.21 -6.87
N TRP A 96 12.72 13.07 -7.99
CA TRP A 96 13.63 14.09 -8.49
C TRP A 96 12.88 15.00 -9.48
N ASP A 97 12.99 16.30 -9.27
CA ASP A 97 12.40 17.31 -10.15
C ASP A 97 13.51 18.00 -10.93
N ASP A 98 13.62 17.66 -12.20
CA ASP A 98 14.65 18.20 -13.09
C ASP A 98 14.52 19.71 -13.28
N SER A 99 13.30 20.25 -13.26
CA SER A 99 13.06 21.68 -13.42
C SER A 99 13.57 22.50 -12.24
N MET A 100 13.53 21.90 -11.06
CA MET A 100 14.01 22.50 -9.80
C MET A 100 15.43 22.04 -9.42
N ASN A 101 15.96 21.03 -10.13
CA ASN A 101 17.24 20.37 -9.85
C ASN A 101 17.37 19.94 -8.39
N ARG A 102 16.33 19.31 -7.83
CA ARG A 102 16.29 18.85 -6.42
C ARG A 102 15.21 17.80 -6.18
N LEU A 103 15.28 17.19 -5.00
CA LEU A 103 14.21 16.32 -4.50
C LEU A 103 12.92 17.12 -4.21
N CYS A 104 11.78 16.50 -4.47
CA CYS A 104 10.45 17.05 -4.21
C CYS A 104 9.50 15.97 -3.71
N GLY A 105 8.39 16.38 -3.10
CA GLY A 105 7.42 15.47 -2.49
C GLY A 105 7.92 14.83 -1.19
N GLY A 106 7.03 14.14 -0.50
CA GLY A 106 7.32 13.54 0.79
C GLY A 106 7.63 14.54 1.91
N PRO A 107 7.78 14.07 3.15
CA PRO A 107 8.11 14.92 4.29
C PRO A 107 9.48 15.60 4.11
N GLY A 108 9.52 16.90 4.45
CA GLY A 108 10.76 17.69 4.44
C GLY A 108 11.23 18.19 3.07
N ASN A 109 10.58 17.79 1.98
CA ASN A 109 10.88 18.27 0.64
C ASN A 109 9.82 19.27 0.15
N PRO A 110 10.16 20.16 -0.80
CA PRO A 110 9.18 21.01 -1.44
C PRO A 110 8.19 20.19 -2.29
N GLN A 111 7.06 20.78 -2.60
CA GLN A 111 6.14 20.22 -3.58
C GLN A 111 6.82 20.12 -4.95
N CYS A 112 6.54 19.04 -5.70
CA CYS A 112 7.03 18.90 -7.05
C CYS A 112 6.40 19.93 -7.99
N SER A 113 7.16 20.42 -8.98
CA SER A 113 6.69 21.40 -9.97
C SER A 113 5.62 20.85 -10.91
N GLY A 114 5.56 19.53 -11.06
CA GLY A 114 4.61 18.84 -11.93
C GLY A 114 3.91 17.68 -11.21
N ASN A 115 3.20 16.88 -12.02
CA ASN A 115 2.51 15.70 -11.51
C ASN A 115 3.53 14.64 -11.04
N PHE A 116 3.53 14.31 -9.76
CA PHE A 116 4.42 13.30 -9.16
C PHE A 116 4.42 11.97 -9.94
N ASN A 117 3.27 11.51 -10.39
CA ASN A 117 3.17 10.24 -11.13
C ASN A 117 3.81 10.28 -12.53
N GLN A 118 4.18 11.44 -13.01
CA GLN A 118 4.86 11.64 -14.31
C GLN A 118 6.36 11.90 -14.16
N MET A 119 6.88 12.03 -12.92
CA MET A 119 8.32 12.19 -12.67
C MET A 119 9.08 10.97 -13.20
N ASP A 120 10.22 11.21 -13.86
CA ASP A 120 11.00 10.15 -14.49
C ASP A 120 11.78 9.33 -13.47
N TRP A 121 12.13 9.91 -12.35
CA TRP A 121 12.81 9.24 -11.26
C TRP A 121 12.05 9.44 -9.94
N THR A 122 11.83 8.34 -9.23
CA THR A 122 11.27 8.30 -7.88
C THR A 122 12.14 7.43 -6.99
N ARG A 123 12.17 7.74 -5.70
CA ARG A 123 12.93 6.96 -4.73
C ARG A 123 12.23 5.61 -4.49
N ASP A 124 13.02 4.57 -4.25
CA ASP A 124 12.54 3.23 -3.89
C ASP A 124 12.11 3.22 -2.42
N ALA A 125 10.82 2.93 -2.18
CA ALA A 125 10.23 2.89 -0.85
C ALA A 125 10.89 1.82 0.05
N ILE A 126 11.25 0.65 -0.53
CA ILE A 126 11.85 -0.43 0.26
C ILE A 126 13.14 0.04 0.95
N LEU A 127 13.98 0.76 0.22
CA LEU A 127 15.24 1.28 0.77
C LEU A 127 15.03 2.52 1.63
N ALA A 128 14.12 3.39 1.22
CA ALA A 128 13.93 4.70 1.86
C ALA A 128 13.15 4.63 3.17
N GLU A 129 12.21 3.68 3.27
CA GLU A 129 11.27 3.56 4.38
C GLU A 129 11.56 2.33 5.26
N MET A 130 12.59 1.55 4.92
CA MET A 130 12.96 0.31 5.63
C MET A 130 13.14 0.50 7.14
N GLY A 131 13.61 1.66 7.58
CA GLY A 131 13.76 2.00 8.99
C GLY A 131 12.42 2.09 9.75
N GLY A 132 11.33 2.29 9.02
CA GLY A 132 9.97 2.35 9.57
C GLY A 132 9.20 1.03 9.47
N PHE A 133 9.74 0.03 8.81
CA PHE A 133 9.06 -1.26 8.66
C PHE A 133 9.11 -2.07 9.96
N ASP A 134 8.00 -2.75 10.26
CA ASP A 134 7.94 -3.74 11.32
C ASP A 134 8.60 -5.07 10.92
N CYS A 135 8.52 -6.07 11.80
CA CYS A 135 9.09 -7.39 11.55
C CYS A 135 8.52 -8.10 10.32
N SER A 136 7.30 -7.75 9.93
CA SER A 136 6.63 -8.27 8.73
C SER A 136 6.93 -7.46 7.47
N LYS A 137 7.80 -6.45 7.54
CA LYS A 137 8.17 -5.53 6.46
C LYS A 137 7.00 -4.68 5.97
N GLY A 138 6.10 -4.32 6.87
CA GLY A 138 4.99 -3.40 6.62
C GLY A 138 5.08 -2.17 7.49
N HIS A 139 4.36 -1.14 7.10
CA HIS A 139 4.19 0.08 7.87
C HIS A 139 2.89 0.80 7.46
N PRO A 140 2.36 1.73 8.29
CA PRO A 140 1.17 2.47 7.96
C PRO A 140 1.49 3.81 7.28
N ALA A 141 0.68 4.19 6.30
CA ALA A 141 0.59 5.56 5.82
C ALA A 141 -0.85 6.06 6.06
N GLN A 142 -1.01 7.04 6.93
CA GLN A 142 -2.33 7.56 7.31
C GLN A 142 -3.29 6.45 7.78
N GLY A 143 -2.79 5.51 8.58
CA GLY A 143 -3.55 4.36 9.05
C GLY A 143 -3.61 3.15 8.10
N ASN A 144 -3.33 3.33 6.82
CA ASN A 144 -3.33 2.24 5.84
C ASN A 144 -2.04 1.42 5.96
N TYR A 145 -2.11 0.29 6.67
CA TYR A 145 -0.98 -0.64 6.77
C TYR A 145 -0.78 -1.35 5.43
N HIS A 146 0.46 -1.34 4.94
CA HIS A 146 0.79 -1.88 3.63
C HIS A 146 2.21 -2.42 3.55
N HIS A 147 2.49 -3.14 2.49
CA HIS A 147 3.83 -3.59 2.13
C HIS A 147 4.24 -3.07 0.76
N HIS A 148 5.53 -2.77 0.56
CA HIS A 148 6.14 -2.50 -0.75
C HIS A 148 6.84 -3.74 -1.33
N GLN A 149 6.84 -4.85 -0.60
CA GLN A 149 7.49 -6.11 -0.93
C GLN A 149 6.74 -7.28 -0.29
N ASN A 150 7.15 -8.50 -0.57
CA ASN A 150 6.58 -9.65 0.12
C ASN A 150 6.85 -9.54 1.64
N PRO A 151 5.83 -9.76 2.46
CA PRO A 151 6.00 -9.80 3.90
C PRO A 151 6.99 -10.90 4.32
N SER A 152 7.60 -10.73 5.48
CA SER A 152 8.35 -11.81 6.11
C SER A 152 7.38 -12.87 6.63
N SER A 153 7.74 -14.13 6.48
CA SER A 153 7.08 -15.26 7.12
C SER A 153 7.67 -15.49 8.51
#